data_1d417551c96563ac5432b74b91380987
#
_entry.id   1d417551c96563ac5432b74b91380987
#
_cell.length_a   1.000
_cell.length_b   1.000
_cell.length_c   1.000
_cell.angle_alpha   90.00
_cell.angle_beta   90.00
_cell.angle_gamma   90.00
#
_symmetry.space_group_name_H-M   'P 1'
#
loop_
_entity.id
_entity.type
_entity.pdbx_description
1 polymer ?
#
loop_
_entity_poly.entity_id
_entity_poly.type
_entity_poly.pdbx_seq_one_letter_code
_entity_poly.pdbx_strand_id
1 'polypeptide(L)'
;MTEQHPAPRLVAVLGANGRMGAEAVKAVEAAADLKLVAALGRGDSLDRLASSGAKYVVDLTVPESTEANVRFAVEHGMHAVVGTTGWDASRLAGLESLLSEHPDTGVLIAPSFALGSVLASAFAAKASKYFESVEIIELHHPDKVDAPSGTAVRTAQLIAAERAAADVPPSPDATTSERDGARGCEVDGIRVHSVRLRGLVAHQEVLLGGPGEQLTLRHDSFDRASFMPGVLLGVRNVAGHPGLTVGLDGYLDLGL
;
A
#
# COMPACT_ATOMS: atom_id res chain seq x y z
N MET A 1 21.62 17.75 30.77
CA MET A 1 20.87 16.49 30.62
C MET A 1 21.05 16.08 29.17
N THR A 2 21.88 15.10 28.89
CA THR A 2 22.05 14.54 27.54
C THR A 2 20.78 13.75 27.23
N GLU A 3 19.96 14.24 26.30
CA GLU A 3 18.85 13.47 25.74
C GLU A 3 19.43 12.18 25.17
N GLN A 4 19.16 11.06 25.82
CA GLN A 4 19.45 9.74 25.26
C GLN A 4 18.48 9.51 24.11
N HIS A 5 18.92 9.76 22.88
CA HIS A 5 18.17 9.32 21.72
C HIS A 5 18.04 7.79 21.78
N PRO A 6 16.86 7.23 21.57
CA PRO A 6 16.68 5.78 21.51
C PRO A 6 17.59 5.20 20.40
N ALA A 7 18.10 3.98 20.63
CA ALA A 7 18.95 3.32 19.65
C ALA A 7 18.22 3.23 18.28
N PRO A 8 18.93 3.45 17.16
CA PRO A 8 18.30 3.44 15.84
C PRO A 8 17.73 2.06 15.50
N ARG A 9 16.58 2.04 14.83
CA ARG A 9 15.97 0.82 14.32
C ARG A 9 16.85 0.23 13.22
N LEU A 10 17.19 -1.06 13.33
CA LEU A 10 18.05 -1.78 12.37
C LEU A 10 17.19 -2.30 11.22
N VAL A 11 17.33 -1.71 10.05
CA VAL A 11 16.48 -1.95 8.86
C VAL A 11 17.24 -2.68 7.77
N ALA A 12 16.63 -3.69 7.20
CA ALA A 12 17.07 -4.31 5.95
C ALA A 12 16.09 -3.97 4.81
N VAL A 13 16.59 -3.78 3.60
CA VAL A 13 15.80 -3.55 2.39
C VAL A 13 15.99 -4.70 1.43
N LEU A 14 14.91 -5.40 1.08
CA LEU A 14 14.86 -6.41 0.03
C LEU A 14 14.37 -5.78 -1.28
N GLY A 15 14.98 -6.16 -2.39
CA GLY A 15 14.75 -5.51 -3.68
C GLY A 15 15.51 -4.19 -3.83
N ALA A 16 16.61 -4.01 -3.07
CA ALA A 16 17.40 -2.77 -2.96
C ALA A 16 17.89 -2.21 -4.31
N ASN A 17 18.14 -3.07 -5.30
CA ASN A 17 18.58 -2.68 -6.64
C ASN A 17 17.42 -2.29 -7.58
N GLY A 18 16.17 -2.45 -7.13
CA GLY A 18 14.96 -2.03 -7.87
C GLY A 18 14.71 -0.54 -7.74
N ARG A 19 13.80 -0.02 -8.59
CA ARG A 19 13.45 1.41 -8.62
C ARG A 19 12.93 1.94 -7.27
N MET A 20 12.05 1.17 -6.61
CA MET A 20 11.53 1.51 -5.28
C MET A 20 12.53 1.22 -4.17
N GLY A 21 13.22 0.08 -4.25
CA GLY A 21 14.20 -0.33 -3.24
C GLY A 21 15.37 0.65 -3.12
N ALA A 22 15.85 1.19 -4.24
CA ALA A 22 16.92 2.19 -4.22
C ALA A 22 16.50 3.50 -3.52
N GLU A 23 15.25 3.94 -3.69
CA GLU A 23 14.73 5.09 -2.95
C GLU A 23 14.54 4.77 -1.46
N ALA A 24 14.10 3.54 -1.11
CA ALA A 24 13.98 3.11 0.28
C ALA A 24 15.34 3.06 0.99
N VAL A 25 16.39 2.58 0.33
CA VAL A 25 17.77 2.60 0.84
C VAL A 25 18.18 4.03 1.20
N LYS A 26 18.05 4.98 0.25
CA LYS A 26 18.38 6.40 0.49
C LYS A 26 17.57 7.00 1.64
N ALA A 27 16.26 6.69 1.71
CA ALA A 27 15.38 7.22 2.73
C ALA A 27 15.75 6.69 4.13
N VAL A 28 16.08 5.40 4.25
CA VAL A 28 16.53 4.79 5.50
C VAL A 28 17.88 5.37 5.94
N GLU A 29 18.83 5.53 5.03
CA GLU A 29 20.14 6.14 5.32
C GLU A 29 20.06 7.61 5.74
N ALA A 30 19.07 8.35 5.21
CA ALA A 30 18.87 9.76 5.55
C ALA A 30 18.12 9.96 6.89
N ALA A 31 17.47 8.92 7.42
CA ALA A 31 16.65 9.02 8.64
C ALA A 31 17.52 8.80 9.90
N ALA A 32 17.59 9.80 10.78
CA ALA A 32 18.45 9.77 11.97
C ALA A 32 18.08 8.67 12.99
N ASP A 33 16.82 8.21 13.00
CA ASP A 33 16.28 7.18 13.89
C ASP A 33 16.34 5.75 13.32
N LEU A 34 16.88 5.60 12.09
CA LEU A 34 17.01 4.32 11.41
C LEU A 34 18.47 4.04 11.05
N LYS A 35 18.81 2.78 10.90
CA LYS A 35 20.12 2.33 10.43
C LYS A 35 19.97 1.22 9.41
N LEU A 36 20.42 1.45 8.19
CA LEU A 36 20.50 0.39 7.18
C LEU A 36 21.58 -0.61 7.58
N VAL A 37 21.21 -1.88 7.72
CA VAL A 37 22.13 -2.98 8.07
C VAL A 37 22.28 -3.99 6.96
N ALA A 38 21.33 -4.07 6.03
CA ALA A 38 21.45 -4.88 4.82
C ALA A 38 20.62 -4.25 3.68
N ALA A 39 21.17 -4.36 2.46
CA ALA A 39 20.49 -4.03 1.21
C ALA A 39 20.67 -5.22 0.28
N LEU A 40 19.59 -6.00 0.05
CA LEU A 40 19.63 -7.23 -0.70
C LEU A 40 18.91 -7.06 -2.06
N GLY A 41 19.61 -7.51 -3.12
CA GLY A 41 19.09 -7.54 -4.48
C GLY A 41 18.70 -8.96 -4.91
N ARG A 42 18.37 -9.10 -6.20
CA ARG A 42 18.07 -10.41 -6.79
C ARG A 42 19.30 -11.30 -6.73
N GLY A 43 19.15 -12.52 -6.19
CA GLY A 43 20.22 -13.51 -6.06
C GLY A 43 21.03 -13.43 -4.77
N ASP A 44 20.82 -12.45 -3.93
CA ASP A 44 21.36 -12.46 -2.57
C ASP A 44 20.61 -13.50 -1.71
N SER A 45 21.36 -14.25 -0.86
CA SER A 45 20.77 -15.20 0.08
C SER A 45 20.09 -14.50 1.25
N LEU A 46 18.93 -15.00 1.68
CA LEU A 46 18.26 -14.58 2.90
C LEU A 46 19.08 -14.86 4.18
N ASP A 47 20.09 -15.75 4.14
CA ASP A 47 21.04 -15.94 5.25
C ASP A 47 21.78 -14.64 5.59
N ARG A 48 22.02 -13.78 4.58
CA ARG A 48 22.60 -12.45 4.82
C ARG A 48 21.63 -11.54 5.58
N LEU A 49 20.33 -11.71 5.39
CA LEU A 49 19.32 -11.01 6.18
C LEU A 49 19.37 -11.47 7.64
N ALA A 50 19.36 -12.78 7.89
CA ALA A 50 19.46 -13.34 9.25
C ALA A 50 20.72 -12.89 9.99
N SER A 51 21.88 -12.86 9.30
CA SER A 51 23.16 -12.45 9.90
C SER A 51 23.35 -10.94 10.04
N SER A 52 22.49 -10.11 9.43
CA SER A 52 22.64 -8.65 9.43
C SER A 52 22.30 -7.97 10.77
N GLY A 53 21.57 -8.66 11.64
CA GLY A 53 21.03 -8.11 12.88
C GLY A 53 19.79 -7.22 12.66
N ALA A 54 19.20 -7.21 11.47
CA ALA A 54 18.00 -6.46 11.18
C ALA A 54 16.84 -6.85 12.12
N LYS A 55 16.06 -5.88 12.50
CA LYS A 55 14.80 -6.05 13.26
C LYS A 55 13.59 -5.68 12.43
N TYR A 56 13.79 -4.92 11.37
CA TYR A 56 12.78 -4.46 10.44
C TYR A 56 13.21 -4.77 9.02
N VAL A 57 12.29 -5.31 8.23
CA VAL A 57 12.51 -5.65 6.81
C VAL A 57 11.54 -4.83 5.98
N VAL A 58 12.07 -4.12 4.97
CA VAL A 58 11.27 -3.46 3.94
C VAL A 58 11.34 -4.34 2.69
N ASP A 59 10.22 -4.95 2.28
CA ASP A 59 10.14 -5.77 1.06
C ASP A 59 9.53 -4.98 -0.10
N LEU A 60 10.36 -4.70 -1.10
CA LEU A 60 10.02 -4.04 -2.36
C LEU A 60 10.48 -4.90 -3.55
N THR A 61 10.24 -6.20 -3.45
CA THR A 61 10.65 -7.20 -4.44
C THR A 61 9.58 -7.44 -5.51
N VAL A 62 9.23 -8.68 -5.80
CA VAL A 62 8.24 -9.10 -6.80
C VAL A 62 7.25 -10.09 -6.19
N PRO A 63 6.02 -10.23 -6.74
CA PRO A 63 4.96 -11.08 -6.19
C PRO A 63 5.36 -12.54 -5.97
N GLU A 64 6.30 -13.06 -6.78
CA GLU A 64 6.75 -14.45 -6.71
C GLU A 64 7.66 -14.74 -5.51
N SER A 65 8.31 -13.71 -4.94
CA SER A 65 9.28 -13.87 -3.84
C SER A 65 8.82 -13.28 -2.52
N THR A 66 7.88 -12.32 -2.52
CA THR A 66 7.52 -11.56 -1.34
C THR A 66 6.99 -12.45 -0.20
N GLU A 67 6.18 -13.47 -0.50
CA GLU A 67 5.64 -14.38 0.52
C GLU A 67 6.75 -15.13 1.25
N ALA A 68 7.71 -15.70 0.52
CA ALA A 68 8.86 -16.38 1.11
C ALA A 68 9.76 -15.44 1.92
N ASN A 69 9.95 -14.22 1.44
CA ASN A 69 10.73 -13.19 2.16
C ASN A 69 10.08 -12.80 3.48
N VAL A 70 8.76 -12.56 3.47
CA VAL A 70 8.00 -12.17 4.67
C VAL A 70 7.95 -13.32 5.68
N ARG A 71 7.69 -14.55 5.22
CA ARG A 71 7.74 -15.74 6.07
C ARG A 71 9.10 -15.86 6.74
N PHE A 72 10.19 -15.76 5.98
CA PHE A 72 11.54 -15.81 6.51
C PHE A 72 11.77 -14.73 7.57
N ALA A 73 11.35 -13.50 7.32
CA ALA A 73 11.49 -12.41 8.28
C ALA A 73 10.75 -12.70 9.59
N VAL A 74 9.49 -13.15 9.52
CA VAL A 74 8.64 -13.48 10.68
C VAL A 74 9.27 -14.63 11.49
N GLU A 75 9.68 -15.72 10.84
CA GLU A 75 10.32 -16.88 11.48
C GLU A 75 11.63 -16.51 12.19
N HIS A 76 12.28 -15.42 11.79
CA HIS A 76 13.50 -14.89 12.44
C HIS A 76 13.23 -13.71 13.39
N GLY A 77 11.97 -13.47 13.77
CA GLY A 77 11.58 -12.43 14.73
C GLY A 77 11.80 -11.00 14.23
N MET A 78 11.67 -10.79 12.92
CA MET A 78 11.77 -9.48 12.28
C MET A 78 10.38 -8.98 11.87
N HIS A 79 10.08 -7.71 12.13
CA HIS A 79 8.88 -7.05 11.60
C HIS A 79 9.05 -6.79 10.11
N ALA A 80 7.96 -6.82 9.34
CA ALA A 80 8.01 -6.59 7.91
C ALA A 80 7.09 -5.46 7.44
N VAL A 81 7.59 -4.64 6.51
CA VAL A 81 6.86 -3.57 5.82
C VAL A 81 6.93 -3.88 4.32
N VAL A 82 5.80 -4.22 3.74
CA VAL A 82 5.71 -4.85 2.43
C VAL A 82 4.97 -3.95 1.46
N GLY A 83 5.65 -3.57 0.37
CA GLY A 83 5.06 -2.80 -0.73
C GLY A 83 4.87 -3.63 -2.00
N THR A 84 5.30 -4.89 -1.98
CA THR A 84 5.12 -5.80 -3.10
C THR A 84 3.67 -6.25 -3.18
N THR A 85 3.07 -6.20 -4.37
CA THR A 85 1.71 -6.65 -4.66
C THR A 85 1.59 -8.18 -4.77
N GLY A 86 0.38 -8.70 -4.99
CA GLY A 86 0.13 -10.13 -5.19
C GLY A 86 -0.32 -10.88 -3.93
N TRP A 87 -0.80 -10.16 -2.93
CA TRP A 87 -1.40 -10.72 -1.72
C TRP A 87 -2.89 -10.95 -1.92
N ASP A 88 -3.26 -12.17 -2.23
CA ASP A 88 -4.66 -12.62 -2.26
C ASP A 88 -5.13 -13.11 -0.86
N ALA A 89 -6.42 -13.43 -0.75
CA ALA A 89 -7.02 -13.88 0.51
C ALA A 89 -6.33 -15.12 1.09
N SER A 90 -5.87 -16.05 0.23
CA SER A 90 -5.18 -17.28 0.67
C SER A 90 -3.81 -16.98 1.27
N ARG A 91 -3.03 -16.11 0.62
CA ARG A 91 -1.71 -15.70 1.12
C ARG A 91 -1.82 -14.89 2.42
N LEU A 92 -2.82 -14.01 2.52
CA LEU A 92 -3.09 -13.25 3.75
C LEU A 92 -3.47 -14.19 4.90
N ALA A 93 -4.38 -15.16 4.69
CA ALA A 93 -4.75 -16.13 5.69
C ALA A 93 -3.57 -17.02 6.14
N GLY A 94 -2.70 -17.42 5.20
CA GLY A 94 -1.45 -18.13 5.51
C GLY A 94 -0.49 -17.32 6.38
N LEU A 95 -0.40 -16.02 6.11
CA LEU A 95 0.43 -15.09 6.89
C LEU A 95 -0.17 -14.84 8.29
N GLU A 96 -1.49 -14.69 8.42
CA GLU A 96 -2.18 -14.58 9.71
C GLU A 96 -1.94 -15.82 10.58
N SER A 97 -2.03 -17.02 9.97
CA SER A 97 -1.72 -18.28 10.67
C SER A 97 -0.28 -18.29 11.19
N LEU A 98 0.70 -17.90 10.37
CA LEU A 98 2.09 -17.82 10.79
C LEU A 98 2.28 -16.80 11.92
N LEU A 99 1.65 -15.64 11.84
CA LEU A 99 1.75 -14.59 12.86
C LEU A 99 1.11 -15.00 14.19
N SER A 100 0.14 -15.91 14.20
CA SER A 100 -0.42 -16.46 15.43
C SER A 100 0.61 -17.24 16.26
N GLU A 101 1.64 -17.78 15.60
CA GLU A 101 2.78 -18.47 16.24
C GLU A 101 3.91 -17.48 16.63
N HIS A 102 3.84 -16.24 16.14
CA HIS A 102 4.81 -15.15 16.38
C HIS A 102 4.12 -13.87 16.90
N PRO A 103 3.49 -13.91 18.09
CA PRO A 103 2.56 -12.88 18.56
C PRO A 103 3.17 -11.48 18.75
N ASP A 104 4.50 -11.39 18.87
CA ASP A 104 5.19 -10.10 19.02
C ASP A 104 5.61 -9.48 17.68
N THR A 105 5.36 -10.16 16.56
CA THR A 105 5.80 -9.71 15.24
C THR A 105 4.67 -9.01 14.49
N GLY A 106 4.94 -7.79 14.01
CA GLY A 106 4.02 -7.05 13.14
C GLY A 106 4.42 -7.14 11.68
N VAL A 107 3.44 -7.28 10.81
CA VAL A 107 3.60 -7.20 9.35
C VAL A 107 2.59 -6.21 8.78
N LEU A 108 3.10 -5.23 8.03
CA LEU A 108 2.31 -4.28 7.26
C LEU A 108 2.37 -4.65 5.78
N ILE A 109 1.24 -4.96 5.18
CA ILE A 109 1.07 -5.04 3.71
C ILE A 109 0.45 -3.73 3.23
N ALA A 110 1.21 -2.90 2.50
CA ALA A 110 0.75 -1.60 2.07
C ALA A 110 0.56 -1.54 0.53
N PRO A 111 -0.68 -1.51 0.02
CA PRO A 111 -0.96 -1.31 -1.40
C PRO A 111 -0.45 0.02 -1.94
N SER A 112 -0.30 1.01 -1.07
CA SER A 112 0.32 2.31 -1.36
C SER A 112 1.07 2.83 -0.14
N PHE A 113 2.24 3.42 -0.38
CA PHE A 113 3.02 4.16 0.62
C PHE A 113 2.93 5.68 0.44
N ALA A 114 2.30 6.18 -0.62
CA ALA A 114 2.10 7.62 -0.79
C ALA A 114 1.04 8.11 0.20
N LEU A 115 1.45 8.90 1.21
CA LEU A 115 0.54 9.38 2.26
C LEU A 115 -0.66 10.13 1.68
N GLY A 116 -0.43 10.97 0.67
CA GLY A 116 -1.52 11.68 -0.02
C GLY A 116 -2.52 10.73 -0.71
N SER A 117 -2.06 9.60 -1.25
CA SER A 117 -2.93 8.56 -1.82
C SER A 117 -3.77 7.87 -0.75
N VAL A 118 -3.15 7.52 0.38
CA VAL A 118 -3.84 6.89 1.52
C VAL A 118 -4.91 7.82 2.08
N LEU A 119 -4.57 9.10 2.29
CA LEU A 119 -5.51 10.13 2.75
C LEU A 119 -6.65 10.34 1.75
N ALA A 120 -6.35 10.46 0.45
CA ALA A 120 -7.37 10.63 -0.58
C ALA A 120 -8.34 9.44 -0.61
N SER A 121 -7.84 8.21 -0.45
CA SER A 121 -8.68 7.00 -0.40
C SER A 121 -9.57 6.98 0.85
N ALA A 122 -9.04 7.34 2.03
CA ALA A 122 -9.81 7.41 3.27
C ALA A 122 -10.90 8.49 3.21
N PHE A 123 -10.56 9.69 2.70
CA PHE A 123 -11.53 10.78 2.54
C PHE A 123 -12.60 10.43 1.50
N ALA A 124 -12.21 9.79 0.38
CA ALA A 124 -13.16 9.33 -0.63
C ALA A 124 -14.15 8.31 -0.05
N ALA A 125 -13.67 7.35 0.72
CA ALA A 125 -14.50 6.37 1.38
C ALA A 125 -15.52 7.05 2.32
N LYS A 126 -15.07 7.94 3.20
CA LYS A 126 -15.97 8.66 4.12
C LYS A 126 -16.95 9.60 3.41
N ALA A 127 -16.53 10.25 2.33
CA ALA A 127 -17.41 11.13 1.56
C ALA A 127 -18.45 10.35 0.74
N SER A 128 -18.11 9.14 0.27
CA SER A 128 -18.89 8.39 -0.72
C SER A 128 -20.34 8.10 -0.31
N LYS A 129 -20.62 7.99 0.98
CA LYS A 129 -21.99 7.75 1.50
C LYS A 129 -22.94 8.93 1.34
N TYR A 130 -22.44 10.12 1.02
CA TYR A 130 -23.23 11.33 0.81
C TYR A 130 -23.51 11.62 -0.67
N PHE A 131 -22.96 10.79 -1.58
CA PHE A 131 -23.07 10.97 -3.03
C PHE A 131 -23.76 9.78 -3.69
N GLU A 132 -24.55 10.07 -4.72
CA GLU A 132 -25.30 9.08 -5.47
C GLU A 132 -24.39 8.17 -6.30
N SER A 133 -23.36 8.77 -6.93
CA SER A 133 -22.47 8.10 -7.88
C SER A 133 -21.01 8.20 -7.46
N VAL A 134 -20.24 7.13 -7.73
CA VAL A 134 -18.80 7.10 -7.51
C VAL A 134 -18.12 6.37 -8.67
N GLU A 135 -17.08 6.97 -9.23
CA GLU A 135 -16.16 6.32 -10.17
C GLU A 135 -14.69 6.64 -9.82
N ILE A 136 -13.79 5.74 -10.17
CA ILE A 136 -12.35 5.90 -9.92
C ILE A 136 -11.61 5.88 -11.27
N ILE A 137 -10.66 6.81 -11.45
CA ILE A 137 -9.73 6.83 -12.58
C ILE A 137 -8.32 6.71 -12.03
N GLU A 138 -7.61 5.63 -12.37
CA GLU A 138 -6.20 5.45 -12.02
C GLU A 138 -5.32 5.60 -13.27
N LEU A 139 -4.20 6.30 -13.12
CA LEU A 139 -3.35 6.64 -14.25
C LEU A 139 -1.88 6.33 -13.91
N HIS A 140 -1.26 5.49 -14.74
CA HIS A 140 0.13 5.06 -14.51
C HIS A 140 0.94 5.02 -15.82
N HIS A 141 2.25 4.84 -15.65
CA HIS A 141 3.18 4.62 -16.76
C HIS A 141 2.85 3.30 -17.50
N PRO A 142 3.24 3.16 -18.80
CA PRO A 142 2.89 1.98 -19.61
C PRO A 142 3.48 0.65 -19.11
N ASP A 143 4.58 0.70 -18.33
CA ASP A 143 5.26 -0.50 -17.82
C ASP A 143 4.58 -1.09 -16.57
N LYS A 144 3.43 -0.56 -16.13
CA LYS A 144 2.66 -1.12 -15.02
C LYS A 144 1.89 -2.35 -15.51
N VAL A 145 2.15 -3.50 -14.86
CA VAL A 145 1.67 -4.82 -15.31
C VAL A 145 0.24 -5.14 -14.87
N ASP A 146 -0.21 -4.58 -13.75
CA ASP A 146 -1.56 -4.78 -13.21
C ASP A 146 -2.51 -3.64 -13.66
N ALA A 147 -3.75 -3.97 -13.90
CA ALA A 147 -4.87 -3.05 -14.16
C ALA A 147 -6.16 -3.68 -13.63
N PRO A 148 -6.89 -3.02 -12.71
CA PRO A 148 -6.54 -1.77 -12.04
C PRO A 148 -5.34 -1.92 -11.11
N SER A 149 -4.79 -0.76 -10.68
CA SER A 149 -3.73 -0.75 -9.68
C SER A 149 -4.24 -1.26 -8.32
N GLY A 150 -3.36 -1.89 -7.53
CA GLY A 150 -3.72 -2.33 -6.18
C GLY A 150 -4.26 -1.20 -5.28
N THR A 151 -3.77 0.03 -5.47
CA THR A 151 -4.31 1.22 -4.78
C THR A 151 -5.76 1.50 -5.17
N ALA A 152 -6.08 1.45 -6.47
CA ALA A 152 -7.45 1.70 -6.94
C ALA A 152 -8.42 0.59 -6.49
N VAL A 153 -7.98 -0.67 -6.51
CA VAL A 153 -8.75 -1.79 -5.97
C VAL A 153 -9.05 -1.55 -4.49
N ARG A 154 -8.03 -1.23 -3.68
CA ARG A 154 -8.22 -0.94 -2.25
C ARG A 154 -9.14 0.25 -2.01
N THR A 155 -9.00 1.33 -2.80
CA THR A 155 -9.88 2.51 -2.70
C THR A 155 -11.33 2.14 -2.99
N ALA A 156 -11.58 1.35 -4.05
CA ALA A 156 -12.92 0.87 -4.38
C ALA A 156 -13.53 0.03 -3.25
N GLN A 157 -12.74 -0.87 -2.66
CA GLN A 157 -13.16 -1.71 -1.52
C GLN A 157 -13.54 -0.87 -0.28
N LEU A 158 -12.73 0.14 0.05
CA LEU A 158 -13.04 1.05 1.16
C LEU A 158 -14.33 1.84 0.90
N ILE A 159 -14.51 2.35 -0.31
CA ILE A 159 -15.74 3.05 -0.72
C ILE A 159 -16.95 2.11 -0.66
N ALA A 160 -16.83 0.90 -1.21
CA ALA A 160 -17.90 -0.08 -1.21
C ALA A 160 -18.34 -0.43 0.23
N ALA A 161 -17.38 -0.64 1.14
CA ALA A 161 -17.67 -0.94 2.55
C ALA A 161 -18.41 0.21 3.25
N GLU A 162 -17.98 1.47 3.06
CA GLU A 162 -18.65 2.65 3.67
C GLU A 162 -20.07 2.87 3.09
N ARG A 163 -20.24 2.67 1.77
CA ARG A 163 -21.55 2.77 1.13
C ARG A 163 -22.50 1.67 1.60
N ALA A 164 -22.02 0.44 1.71
CA ALA A 164 -22.80 -0.69 2.23
C ALA A 164 -23.21 -0.48 3.69
N ALA A 165 -22.29 0.00 4.54
CA ALA A 165 -22.59 0.31 5.94
C ALA A 165 -23.62 1.44 6.14
N ALA A 166 -23.79 2.29 5.11
CA ALA A 166 -24.76 3.40 5.11
C ALA A 166 -26.02 3.11 4.26
N ASP A 167 -26.22 1.87 3.80
CA ASP A 167 -27.34 1.44 2.94
C ASP A 167 -27.49 2.30 1.67
N VAL A 168 -26.36 2.81 1.11
CA VAL A 168 -26.38 3.62 -0.13
C VAL A 168 -26.61 2.68 -1.33
N PRO A 169 -27.59 2.96 -2.19
CA PRO A 169 -27.85 2.14 -3.37
C PRO A 169 -26.68 2.17 -4.36
N PRO A 170 -26.60 1.20 -5.29
CA PRO A 170 -25.62 1.23 -6.39
C PRO A 170 -25.68 2.53 -7.17
N SER A 171 -24.54 2.97 -7.70
CA SER A 171 -24.48 4.13 -8.59
C SER A 171 -25.40 3.91 -9.81
N PRO A 172 -26.24 4.89 -10.20
CA PRO A 172 -27.11 4.73 -11.35
C PRO A 172 -26.28 4.63 -12.64
N ASP A 173 -26.62 3.64 -13.48
CA ASP A 173 -26.03 3.43 -14.79
C ASP A 173 -27.10 2.92 -15.74
N ALA A 174 -27.43 3.71 -16.76
CA ALA A 174 -28.42 3.38 -17.77
C ALA A 174 -27.79 2.80 -19.05
N THR A 175 -26.52 2.43 -19.01
CA THR A 175 -25.80 1.88 -20.15
C THR A 175 -26.39 0.53 -20.56
N THR A 176 -26.97 0.44 -21.76
CA THR A 176 -27.54 -0.78 -22.33
C THR A 176 -26.72 -1.36 -23.47
N SER A 177 -25.71 -0.63 -23.96
CA SER A 177 -24.83 -1.05 -25.04
C SER A 177 -23.46 -0.43 -24.81
N GLU A 178 -22.43 -1.25 -24.70
CA GLU A 178 -21.05 -0.79 -24.54
C GLU A 178 -20.10 -1.56 -25.50
N ARG A 179 -18.98 -0.94 -25.82
CA ARG A 179 -17.82 -1.64 -26.37
C ARG A 179 -16.98 -2.17 -25.23
N ASP A 180 -16.27 -3.26 -25.45
CA ASP A 180 -15.50 -3.98 -24.45
C ASP A 180 -14.71 -3.04 -23.54
N GLY A 181 -15.04 -3.03 -22.27
CA GLY A 181 -14.36 -2.26 -21.23
C GLY A 181 -14.60 -0.75 -21.25
N ALA A 182 -15.56 -0.23 -22.04
CA ALA A 182 -15.86 1.21 -22.10
C ALA A 182 -16.27 1.79 -20.73
N ARG A 183 -16.93 0.98 -19.87
CA ARG A 183 -17.31 1.34 -18.51
C ARG A 183 -16.25 0.92 -17.46
N GLY A 184 -15.01 0.62 -17.90
CA GLY A 184 -13.94 0.16 -17.03
C GLY A 184 -14.22 -1.24 -16.46
N CYS A 185 -13.59 -1.56 -15.34
CA CYS A 185 -13.91 -2.76 -14.58
C CYS A 185 -14.72 -2.42 -13.32
N GLU A 186 -15.37 -3.43 -12.74
CA GLU A 186 -16.11 -3.30 -11.50
C GLU A 186 -15.35 -3.97 -10.35
N VAL A 187 -15.18 -3.25 -9.24
CA VAL A 187 -14.61 -3.75 -8.00
C VAL A 187 -15.61 -3.49 -6.89
N ASP A 188 -16.24 -4.54 -6.38
CA ASP A 188 -17.27 -4.48 -5.32
C ASP A 188 -18.38 -3.43 -5.60
N GLY A 189 -18.85 -3.35 -6.85
CA GLY A 189 -19.87 -2.41 -7.29
C GLY A 189 -19.37 -1.00 -7.63
N ILE A 190 -18.07 -0.74 -7.54
CA ILE A 190 -17.46 0.55 -7.89
C ILE A 190 -16.74 0.43 -9.24
N ARG A 191 -17.01 1.36 -10.16
CA ARG A 191 -16.35 1.42 -11.48
C ARG A 191 -14.95 2.00 -11.36
N VAL A 192 -13.98 1.31 -11.99
CA VAL A 192 -12.57 1.71 -12.00
C VAL A 192 -12.06 1.73 -13.43
N HIS A 193 -11.49 2.86 -13.84
CA HIS A 193 -10.93 3.10 -15.16
C HIS A 193 -9.40 3.18 -15.06
N SER A 194 -8.69 2.47 -15.95
CA SER A 194 -7.22 2.42 -15.95
C SER A 194 -6.64 3.13 -17.16
N VAL A 195 -5.82 4.15 -16.93
CA VAL A 195 -5.07 4.85 -17.98
C VAL A 195 -3.60 4.44 -17.93
N ARG A 196 -3.02 4.10 -19.10
CA ARG A 196 -1.59 3.83 -19.26
C ARG A 196 -1.03 4.79 -20.29
N LEU A 197 -0.23 5.77 -19.80
CA LEU A 197 0.29 6.85 -20.65
C LEU A 197 1.74 7.16 -20.29
N ARG A 198 2.58 7.38 -21.31
CA ARG A 198 3.97 7.80 -21.12
C ARG A 198 4.02 9.18 -20.47
N GLY A 199 4.90 9.35 -19.49
CA GLY A 199 5.04 10.57 -18.68
C GLY A 199 4.33 10.52 -17.33
N LEU A 200 3.40 9.58 -17.13
CA LEU A 200 2.76 9.35 -15.83
C LEU A 200 3.66 8.52 -14.89
N VAL A 201 3.49 8.71 -13.59
CA VAL A 201 4.10 7.88 -12.54
C VAL A 201 3.01 7.07 -11.83
N ALA A 202 2.25 7.68 -10.92
CA ALA A 202 1.14 7.06 -10.22
C ALA A 202 0.14 8.14 -9.80
N HIS A 203 -1.07 8.07 -10.31
CA HIS A 203 -2.10 9.06 -10.07
C HIS A 203 -3.45 8.38 -9.89
N GLN A 204 -4.34 9.00 -9.11
CA GLN A 204 -5.70 8.52 -8.93
C GLN A 204 -6.65 9.70 -8.74
N GLU A 205 -7.81 9.65 -9.41
CA GLU A 205 -8.98 10.49 -9.15
C GLU A 205 -10.13 9.64 -8.65
N VAL A 206 -10.85 10.14 -7.65
CA VAL A 206 -12.15 9.62 -7.24
C VAL A 206 -13.18 10.71 -7.51
N LEU A 207 -14.15 10.38 -8.35
CA LEU A 207 -15.25 11.26 -8.72
C LEU A 207 -16.48 10.87 -7.91
N LEU A 208 -17.04 11.81 -7.16
CA LEU A 208 -18.22 11.64 -6.35
C LEU A 208 -19.29 12.60 -6.87
N GLY A 209 -20.39 12.08 -7.40
CA GLY A 209 -21.44 12.85 -8.07
C GLY A 209 -22.77 12.80 -7.33
N GLY A 210 -23.43 13.95 -7.24
CA GLY A 210 -24.78 14.13 -6.73
C GLY A 210 -25.60 15.10 -7.60
N PRO A 211 -26.87 15.33 -7.29
CA PRO A 211 -27.71 16.26 -8.05
C PRO A 211 -27.13 17.67 -8.04
N GLY A 212 -26.59 18.11 -9.19
CA GLY A 212 -26.09 19.47 -9.38
C GLY A 212 -24.69 19.75 -8.84
N GLU A 213 -23.97 18.74 -8.30
CA GLU A 213 -22.61 18.88 -7.80
C GLU A 213 -21.73 17.67 -8.09
N GLN A 214 -20.43 17.90 -8.03
CA GLN A 214 -19.40 16.86 -8.08
C GLN A 214 -18.26 17.22 -7.11
N LEU A 215 -17.83 16.24 -6.32
CA LEU A 215 -16.57 16.32 -5.57
C LEU A 215 -15.52 15.44 -6.26
N THR A 216 -14.34 16.00 -6.52
CA THR A 216 -13.19 15.25 -7.04
C THR A 216 -12.09 15.24 -6.01
N LEU A 217 -11.62 14.05 -5.67
CA LEU A 217 -10.43 13.84 -4.85
C LEU A 217 -9.32 13.29 -5.74
N ARG A 218 -8.23 14.04 -5.86
CA ARG A 218 -7.10 13.66 -6.71
C ARG A 218 -5.80 13.61 -5.92
N HIS A 219 -5.01 12.59 -6.21
CA HIS A 219 -3.64 12.45 -5.75
C HIS A 219 -2.71 12.18 -6.95
N ASP A 220 -1.58 12.88 -6.97
CA ASP A 220 -0.55 12.76 -7.99
C ASP A 220 0.82 12.47 -7.34
N SER A 221 1.44 11.35 -7.69
CA SER A 221 2.84 11.07 -7.43
C SER A 221 3.66 11.34 -8.69
N PHE A 222 4.54 12.33 -8.64
CA PHE A 222 5.42 12.71 -9.75
C PHE A 222 6.79 12.04 -9.69
N ASP A 223 7.16 11.52 -8.51
CA ASP A 223 8.42 10.83 -8.27
C ASP A 223 8.24 9.72 -7.23
N ARG A 224 9.08 8.68 -7.29
CA ARG A 224 9.03 7.56 -6.34
C ARG A 224 9.46 7.93 -4.93
N ALA A 225 10.18 9.03 -4.76
CA ALA A 225 10.49 9.58 -3.43
C ALA A 225 9.21 9.90 -2.62
N SER A 226 8.09 10.19 -3.29
CA SER A 226 6.78 10.43 -2.65
C SER A 226 6.24 9.25 -1.82
N PHE A 227 6.73 8.03 -2.07
CA PHE A 227 6.35 6.84 -1.30
C PHE A 227 7.17 6.67 -0.02
N MET A 228 8.34 7.28 0.06
CA MET A 228 9.29 7.04 1.14
C MET A 228 8.80 7.50 2.52
N PRO A 229 8.09 8.61 2.68
CA PRO A 229 7.49 8.97 3.97
C PRO A 229 6.59 7.87 4.55
N GLY A 230 5.80 7.20 3.69
CA GLY A 230 4.95 6.08 4.14
C GLY A 230 5.74 4.81 4.46
N VAL A 231 6.81 4.50 3.71
CA VAL A 231 7.72 3.40 4.06
C VAL A 231 8.33 3.63 5.44
N LEU A 232 8.85 4.83 5.71
CA LEU A 232 9.42 5.18 7.01
C LEU A 232 8.38 5.18 8.13
N LEU A 233 7.15 5.64 7.85
CA LEU A 233 6.03 5.55 8.78
C LEU A 233 5.74 4.09 9.14
N GLY A 234 5.68 3.20 8.14
CA GLY A 234 5.52 1.76 8.35
C GLY A 234 6.60 1.18 9.25
N VAL A 235 7.87 1.44 8.97
CA VAL A 235 9.01 0.96 9.78
C VAL A 235 8.93 1.45 11.23
N ARG A 236 8.49 2.71 11.43
CA ARG A 236 8.40 3.31 12.77
C ARG A 236 7.28 2.73 13.63
N ASN A 237 6.21 2.24 13.00
CA ASN A 237 4.98 1.85 13.69
C ASN A 237 4.74 0.33 13.72
N VAL A 238 5.28 -0.45 12.78
CA VAL A 238 4.94 -1.87 12.62
C VAL A 238 5.17 -2.70 13.89
N ALA A 239 6.19 -2.40 14.69
CA ALA A 239 6.45 -3.10 15.96
C ALA A 239 5.39 -2.81 17.04
N GLY A 240 4.72 -1.67 16.97
CA GLY A 240 3.61 -1.32 17.87
C GLY A 240 2.27 -1.91 17.45
N HIS A 241 2.22 -2.61 16.33
CA HIS A 241 1.01 -3.24 15.78
C HIS A 241 1.30 -4.71 15.44
N PRO A 242 1.41 -5.59 16.46
CA PRO A 242 1.61 -7.02 16.25
C PRO A 242 0.49 -7.64 15.42
N GLY A 243 0.83 -8.68 14.66
CA GLY A 243 -0.09 -9.32 13.73
C GLY A 243 -0.05 -8.67 12.33
N LEU A 244 -1.08 -8.95 11.52
CA LEU A 244 -1.20 -8.46 10.15
C LEU A 244 -1.99 -7.16 10.09
N THR A 245 -1.40 -6.14 9.48
CA THR A 245 -2.09 -4.92 9.08
C THR A 245 -2.09 -4.81 7.56
N VAL A 246 -3.25 -4.59 6.95
CA VAL A 246 -3.40 -4.34 5.51
C VAL A 246 -3.86 -2.91 5.28
N GLY A 247 -2.99 -2.12 4.65
CA GLY A 247 -3.21 -0.69 4.43
C GLY A 247 -2.47 0.19 5.44
N LEU A 248 -1.85 1.25 4.94
CA LEU A 248 -1.11 2.22 5.77
C LEU A 248 -2.06 3.13 6.57
N ASP A 249 -3.33 3.19 6.16
CA ASP A 249 -4.40 3.92 6.86
C ASP A 249 -4.56 3.48 8.31
N GLY A 250 -4.32 2.20 8.63
CA GLY A 250 -4.32 1.69 10.01
C GLY A 250 -3.25 2.31 10.93
N TYR A 251 -2.24 2.97 10.37
CA TYR A 251 -1.16 3.65 11.12
C TYR A 251 -1.33 5.17 11.17
N LEU A 252 -2.41 5.69 10.59
CA LEU A 252 -2.75 7.10 10.62
C LEU A 252 -3.93 7.32 11.56
N ASP A 253 -3.77 8.19 12.56
CA ASP A 253 -4.89 8.66 13.36
C ASP A 253 -5.61 9.77 12.57
N LEU A 254 -6.62 9.39 11.81
CA LEU A 254 -7.37 10.31 10.96
C LEU A 254 -8.56 10.94 11.67
N GLY A 255 -8.96 10.42 12.82
CA GLY A 255 -10.13 10.90 13.57
C GLY A 255 -11.45 10.84 12.77
N LEU A 256 -11.57 9.94 11.76
CA LEU A 256 -12.68 9.87 10.79
C LEU A 256 -13.68 8.77 11.14
#